data_594f45953ceb36f8373a7fb37e2fdafc
#
_entry.id   594f45953ceb36f8373a7fb37e2fdafc
#
_cell.length_a   1.000
_cell.length_b   1.000
_cell.length_c   1.000
_cell.angle_alpha   90.00
_cell.angle_beta   90.00
_cell.angle_gamma   90.00
#
_symmetry.space_group_name_H-M   'P 1'
#
loop_
_entity.id
_entity.type
_entity.pdbx_description
1 polymer ?
#
loop_
_entity_poly.entity_id
_entity_poly.type
_entity_poly.pdbx_seq_one_letter_code
_entity_poly.pdbx_strand_id
1 'polypeptide(L)'
;MRLANELAAIGMEYARDNIKPGMKESEVAAMIEGHIHAVGVGYKGKVEMARAFTLVWSGKGIATFTATSHRPVIENEPTLIEIWVCADGYWTDLTKNLCPGRLTAEYNRLLDQLLKIFDDAVGCVRDGAPLGEIDRIIRAGIDAAGYPGQPSHPVGHGVGARAHEPPYSHQATLGVMRSGMVLAIEPGVYWEGGGGLRLEDNFLITAGGCEKLCSYPDDFRR
;
A
#
# COMPACT_ATOMS: atom_id res chain seq x y z
N MET A 1 -2.05 -8.13 -14.13
CA MET A 1 -1.49 -7.39 -13.00
C MET A 1 -0.94 -6.01 -13.37
N ARG A 2 -0.10 -5.83 -14.41
CA ARG A 2 0.39 -4.48 -14.79
C ARG A 2 -0.75 -3.49 -15.00
N LEU A 3 -1.78 -3.86 -15.77
CA LEU A 3 -2.94 -3.00 -16.01
C LEU A 3 -3.73 -2.70 -14.72
N ALA A 4 -3.82 -3.66 -13.78
CA ALA A 4 -4.45 -3.43 -12.49
C ALA A 4 -3.66 -2.39 -11.65
N ASN A 5 -2.32 -2.48 -11.65
CA ASN A 5 -1.46 -1.49 -10.97
C ASN A 5 -1.52 -0.10 -11.63
N GLU A 6 -1.62 -0.03 -12.97
CA GLU A 6 -1.83 1.24 -13.67
C GLU A 6 -3.18 1.87 -13.29
N LEU A 7 -4.24 1.07 -13.23
CA LEU A 7 -5.57 1.55 -12.80
C LEU A 7 -5.57 1.99 -11.33
N ALA A 8 -4.85 1.31 -10.46
CA ALA A 8 -4.68 1.73 -9.07
C ALA A 8 -3.95 3.07 -8.98
N ALA A 9 -2.88 3.28 -9.77
CA ALA A 9 -2.18 4.56 -9.85
C ALA A 9 -3.11 5.69 -10.32
N ILE A 10 -3.92 5.45 -11.36
CA ILE A 10 -4.94 6.40 -11.85
C ILE A 10 -5.96 6.73 -10.75
N GLY A 11 -6.40 5.73 -9.98
CA GLY A 11 -7.31 5.93 -8.86
C GLY A 11 -6.69 6.79 -7.76
N MET A 12 -5.40 6.60 -7.46
CA MET A 12 -4.67 7.41 -6.49
C MET A 12 -4.41 8.85 -6.97
N GLU A 13 -4.10 9.04 -8.25
CA GLU A 13 -3.98 10.38 -8.84
C GLU A 13 -5.32 11.13 -8.73
N TYR A 14 -6.42 10.45 -9.07
CA TYR A 14 -7.75 11.02 -8.94
C TYR A 14 -8.10 11.36 -7.49
N ALA A 15 -7.74 10.50 -6.54
CA ALA A 15 -7.93 10.77 -5.11
C ALA A 15 -7.14 12.00 -4.66
N ARG A 16 -5.86 12.09 -5.02
CA ARG A 16 -5.00 13.25 -4.70
C ARG A 16 -5.61 14.56 -5.16
N ASP A 17 -6.15 14.59 -6.36
CA ASP A 17 -6.67 15.80 -7.00
C ASP A 17 -8.06 16.20 -6.47
N ASN A 18 -8.78 15.29 -5.81
CA ASN A 18 -10.17 15.51 -5.41
C ASN A 18 -10.44 15.39 -3.90
N ILE A 19 -9.54 14.79 -3.10
CA ILE A 19 -9.72 14.67 -1.66
C ILE A 19 -9.70 16.05 -0.98
N LYS A 20 -10.63 16.26 -0.05
CA LYS A 20 -10.73 17.51 0.72
C LYS A 20 -10.97 17.22 2.19
N PRO A 21 -10.47 18.08 3.10
CA PRO A 21 -10.84 18.02 4.50
C PRO A 21 -12.35 18.03 4.69
N GLY A 22 -12.83 17.23 5.62
CA GLY A 22 -14.25 17.09 5.93
C GLY A 22 -15.04 16.09 5.08
N MET A 23 -14.48 15.60 3.95
CA MET A 23 -15.09 14.48 3.23
C MET A 23 -15.11 13.25 4.13
N LYS A 24 -16.14 12.42 4.06
CA LYS A 24 -16.15 11.16 4.78
C LYS A 24 -15.19 10.16 4.16
N GLU A 25 -14.56 9.31 4.97
CA GLU A 25 -13.74 8.19 4.48
C GLU A 25 -14.50 7.37 3.42
N SER A 26 -15.80 7.10 3.65
CA SER A 26 -16.65 6.36 2.71
C SER A 26 -16.94 7.13 1.40
N GLU A 27 -16.96 8.46 1.41
CA GLU A 27 -17.10 9.27 0.20
C GLU A 27 -15.83 9.22 -0.63
N VAL A 28 -14.65 9.23 0.02
CA VAL A 28 -13.35 9.07 -0.66
C VAL A 28 -13.25 7.67 -1.28
N ALA A 29 -13.60 6.61 -0.57
CA ALA A 29 -13.61 5.25 -1.11
C ALA A 29 -14.52 5.14 -2.34
N ALA A 30 -15.78 5.57 -2.23
CA ALA A 30 -16.74 5.53 -3.32
C ALA A 30 -16.28 6.32 -4.57
N MET A 31 -15.64 7.47 -4.34
CA MET A 31 -15.08 8.31 -5.39
C MET A 31 -13.98 7.58 -6.18
N ILE A 32 -13.04 6.93 -5.48
CA ILE A 32 -11.95 6.17 -6.09
C ILE A 32 -12.50 4.97 -6.87
N GLU A 33 -13.35 4.17 -6.23
CA GLU A 33 -13.93 2.96 -6.83
C GLU A 33 -14.77 3.29 -8.07
N GLY A 34 -15.59 4.33 -7.98
CA GLY A 34 -16.39 4.80 -9.11
C GLY A 34 -15.53 5.26 -10.28
N HIS A 35 -14.44 6.00 -10.00
CA HIS A 35 -13.51 6.44 -11.04
C HIS A 35 -12.80 5.26 -11.69
N ILE A 36 -12.23 4.33 -10.92
CA ILE A 36 -11.56 3.13 -11.45
C ILE A 36 -12.52 2.29 -12.30
N HIS A 37 -13.77 2.14 -11.84
CA HIS A 37 -14.76 1.41 -12.64
C HIS A 37 -15.04 2.11 -13.97
N ALA A 38 -15.19 3.43 -13.97
CA ALA A 38 -15.50 4.21 -15.15
C ALA A 38 -14.37 4.21 -16.21
N VAL A 39 -13.11 4.33 -15.77
CA VAL A 39 -11.95 4.38 -16.69
C VAL A 39 -11.37 3.01 -17.00
N GLY A 40 -11.61 2.02 -16.13
CA GLY A 40 -10.95 0.71 -16.19
C GLY A 40 -11.57 -0.22 -17.23
N VAL A 41 -12.89 -0.19 -17.42
CA VAL A 41 -13.55 -1.00 -18.44
C VAL A 41 -13.18 -0.46 -19.82
N GLY A 42 -12.59 -1.30 -20.64
CA GLY A 42 -12.06 -0.90 -21.96
C GLY A 42 -10.66 -0.26 -21.90
N TYR A 43 -10.01 -0.21 -20.74
CA TYR A 43 -8.70 0.41 -20.58
C TYR A 43 -7.67 -0.16 -21.56
N LYS A 44 -7.03 0.73 -22.34
CA LYS A 44 -6.08 0.41 -23.42
C LYS A 44 -6.60 -0.62 -24.42
N GLY A 45 -7.93 -0.79 -24.54
CA GLY A 45 -8.54 -1.80 -25.40
C GLY A 45 -8.27 -3.25 -24.95
N LYS A 46 -7.93 -3.48 -23.67
CA LYS A 46 -7.47 -4.78 -23.16
C LYS A 46 -8.21 -5.27 -21.92
N VAL A 47 -8.81 -4.38 -21.14
CA VAL A 47 -9.48 -4.73 -19.88
C VAL A 47 -10.99 -4.84 -20.13
N GLU A 48 -11.55 -6.03 -19.92
CA GLU A 48 -12.99 -6.26 -20.03
C GLU A 48 -13.72 -5.98 -18.71
N MET A 49 -13.08 -6.29 -17.58
CA MET A 49 -13.64 -6.09 -16.25
C MET A 49 -12.64 -5.37 -15.35
N ALA A 50 -13.05 -4.24 -14.78
CA ALA A 50 -12.33 -3.55 -13.73
C ALA A 50 -13.21 -3.36 -12.50
N ARG A 51 -12.67 -3.64 -11.33
CA ARG A 51 -13.32 -3.44 -10.02
C ARG A 51 -12.27 -2.94 -9.02
N ALA A 52 -12.72 -2.15 -8.07
CA ALA A 52 -11.90 -1.76 -6.94
C ALA A 52 -12.64 -1.98 -5.64
N PHE A 53 -11.87 -2.25 -4.59
CA PHE A 53 -12.30 -2.19 -3.20
C PHE A 53 -11.30 -1.34 -2.45
N THR A 54 -11.79 -0.35 -1.69
CA THR A 54 -10.93 0.67 -1.10
C THR A 54 -11.25 0.82 0.38
N LEU A 55 -10.21 0.74 1.21
CA LEU A 55 -10.27 1.09 2.62
C LEU A 55 -9.62 2.46 2.81
N VAL A 56 -10.29 3.31 3.56
CA VAL A 56 -9.83 4.69 3.81
C VAL A 56 -9.88 4.96 5.30
N TRP A 57 -8.77 5.45 5.85
CA TRP A 57 -8.66 5.89 7.24
C TRP A 57 -7.93 7.22 7.31
N SER A 58 -8.47 8.18 8.05
CA SER A 58 -7.86 9.48 8.24
C SER A 58 -7.49 9.72 9.70
N GLY A 59 -6.31 10.30 9.92
CA GLY A 59 -5.82 10.66 11.23
C GLY A 59 -5.83 9.48 12.21
N LYS A 60 -6.46 9.66 13.36
CA LYS A 60 -6.56 8.60 14.40
C LYS A 60 -7.28 7.33 13.93
N GLY A 61 -8.06 7.41 12.88
CA GLY A 61 -8.72 6.26 12.26
C GLY A 61 -7.74 5.21 11.75
N ILE A 62 -6.54 5.61 11.33
CA ILE A 62 -5.53 4.72 10.75
C ILE A 62 -5.14 3.58 11.69
N ALA A 63 -5.02 3.85 12.99
CA ALA A 63 -4.65 2.83 13.98
C ALA A 63 -5.76 1.86 14.37
N THR A 64 -6.99 2.04 13.85
CA THR A 64 -8.15 1.23 14.28
C THR A 64 -8.32 -0.05 13.48
N PHE A 65 -7.81 -0.12 12.26
CA PHE A 65 -8.02 -1.25 11.32
C PHE A 65 -9.51 -1.65 11.16
N THR A 66 -10.42 -0.71 11.39
CA THR A 66 -11.85 -0.93 11.20
C THR A 66 -12.22 -0.77 9.73
N ALA A 67 -13.44 -1.14 9.36
CA ALA A 67 -13.95 -0.81 8.04
C ALA A 67 -13.97 0.71 7.82
N THR A 68 -13.83 1.14 6.56
CA THR A 68 -14.07 2.52 6.11
C THR A 68 -15.39 3.04 6.69
N SER A 69 -15.36 4.23 7.25
CA SER A 69 -16.46 4.75 8.05
C SER A 69 -16.94 6.14 7.59
N HIS A 70 -17.76 6.77 8.43
CA HIS A 70 -18.23 8.14 8.24
C HIS A 70 -17.31 9.21 8.87
N ARG A 71 -16.13 8.80 9.39
CA ARG A 71 -15.14 9.74 9.94
C ARG A 71 -14.70 10.72 8.85
N PRO A 72 -14.47 11.99 9.20
CA PRO A 72 -14.02 12.97 8.23
C PRO A 72 -12.52 12.80 7.93
N VAL A 73 -12.13 13.15 6.72
CA VAL A 73 -10.74 13.43 6.34
C VAL A 73 -10.26 14.63 7.13
N ILE A 74 -9.12 14.48 7.81
CA ILE A 74 -8.56 15.50 8.69
C ILE A 74 -7.49 16.29 7.95
N GLU A 75 -7.58 17.61 8.05
CA GLU A 75 -6.56 18.52 7.49
C GLU A 75 -5.25 18.38 8.27
N ASN A 76 -4.12 18.43 7.55
CA ASN A 76 -2.76 18.30 8.10
C ASN A 76 -2.42 16.94 8.76
N GLU A 77 -3.29 15.95 8.58
CA GLU A 77 -3.04 14.57 9.01
C GLU A 77 -3.05 13.61 7.82
N PRO A 78 -2.33 12.49 7.90
CA PRO A 78 -2.38 11.47 6.85
C PRO A 78 -3.79 10.90 6.68
N THR A 79 -4.14 10.64 5.44
CA THR A 79 -5.24 9.76 5.06
C THR A 79 -4.63 8.57 4.34
N LEU A 80 -4.69 7.41 4.96
CA LEU A 80 -4.23 6.15 4.43
C LEU A 80 -5.33 5.56 3.54
N ILE A 81 -4.95 5.19 2.34
CA ILE A 81 -5.84 4.59 1.33
C ILE A 81 -5.23 3.26 0.92
N GLU A 82 -5.87 2.18 1.31
CA GLU A 82 -5.58 0.83 0.84
C GLU A 82 -6.52 0.52 -0.31
N ILE A 83 -5.98 0.14 -1.44
CA ILE A 83 -6.73 -0.01 -2.68
C ILE A 83 -6.41 -1.34 -3.36
N TRP A 84 -7.42 -2.16 -3.52
CA TRP A 84 -7.39 -3.39 -4.28
C TRP A 84 -8.08 -3.17 -5.62
N VAL A 85 -7.37 -3.40 -6.72
CA VAL A 85 -7.94 -3.33 -8.06
C VAL A 85 -7.85 -4.69 -8.71
N CYS A 86 -8.98 -5.17 -9.23
CA CYS A 86 -9.05 -6.36 -10.06
C CYS A 86 -9.27 -5.96 -11.53
N ALA A 87 -8.36 -6.39 -12.40
CA ALA A 87 -8.52 -6.31 -13.84
C ALA A 87 -8.50 -7.72 -14.42
N ASP A 88 -9.61 -8.16 -14.99
CA ASP A 88 -9.80 -9.48 -15.63
C ASP A 88 -9.35 -10.65 -14.75
N GLY A 89 -9.68 -10.60 -13.44
CA GLY A 89 -9.39 -11.65 -12.48
C GLY A 89 -8.02 -11.58 -11.82
N TYR A 90 -7.16 -10.61 -12.18
CA TYR A 90 -5.88 -10.36 -11.52
C TYR A 90 -5.93 -9.11 -10.64
N TRP A 91 -5.43 -9.25 -9.43
CA TRP A 91 -5.48 -8.23 -8.40
C TRP A 91 -4.17 -7.44 -8.29
N THR A 92 -4.29 -6.25 -7.76
CA THR A 92 -3.22 -5.49 -7.11
C THR A 92 -3.64 -5.17 -5.68
N ASP A 93 -2.68 -4.94 -4.81
CA ASP A 93 -2.86 -4.52 -3.43
C ASP A 93 -1.86 -3.42 -3.11
N LEU A 94 -2.36 -2.24 -2.84
CA LEU A 94 -1.54 -1.05 -2.65
C LEU A 94 -2.04 -0.24 -1.47
N THR A 95 -1.13 0.27 -0.67
CA THR A 95 -1.43 1.34 0.29
C THR A 95 -0.64 2.59 -0.06
N LYS A 96 -1.36 3.69 -0.18
CA LYS A 96 -0.78 5.02 -0.34
C LYS A 96 -1.38 5.97 0.70
N ASN A 97 -0.62 7.02 1.00
CA ASN A 97 -1.11 8.06 1.89
C ASN A 97 -1.32 9.35 1.11
N LEU A 98 -2.26 10.14 1.57
CA LEU A 98 -2.45 11.52 1.14
C LEU A 98 -2.51 12.40 2.39
N CYS A 99 -2.21 13.68 2.25
CA CYS A 99 -2.37 14.64 3.34
C CYS A 99 -2.95 15.93 2.77
N PRO A 100 -4.25 16.17 2.93
CA PRO A 100 -4.82 17.47 2.64
C PRO A 100 -4.27 18.51 3.61
N GLY A 101 -3.36 19.38 3.12
CA GLY A 101 -2.63 20.33 3.93
C GLY A 101 -1.14 19.98 4.09
N ARG A 102 -0.60 20.09 5.30
CA ARG A 102 0.83 19.90 5.59
C ARG A 102 1.05 18.88 6.70
N LEU A 103 1.87 17.89 6.44
CA LEU A 103 2.30 16.95 7.46
C LEU A 103 3.03 17.65 8.61
N THR A 104 2.78 17.19 9.83
CA THR A 104 3.55 17.58 11.01
C THR A 104 5.02 17.14 10.89
N ALA A 105 5.90 17.71 11.69
CA ALA A 105 7.30 17.29 11.73
C ALA A 105 7.47 15.82 12.15
N GLU A 106 6.58 15.30 12.99
CA GLU A 106 6.56 13.92 13.43
C GLU A 106 6.25 12.97 12.27
N TYR A 107 5.17 13.22 11.53
CA TYR A 107 4.82 12.43 10.35
C TYR A 107 5.86 12.52 9.23
N ASN A 108 6.50 13.68 9.05
CA ASN A 108 7.60 13.81 8.09
C ASN A 108 8.79 12.91 8.46
N ARG A 109 9.18 12.87 9.74
CA ARG A 109 10.25 11.98 10.21
C ARG A 109 9.88 10.51 10.05
N LEU A 110 8.66 10.13 10.43
CA LEU A 110 8.19 8.76 10.25
C LEU A 110 8.18 8.34 8.78
N LEU A 111 7.71 9.22 7.88
CA LEU A 111 7.72 8.95 6.45
C LEU A 111 9.14 8.73 5.92
N ASP A 112 10.11 9.59 6.29
CA ASP A 112 11.51 9.43 5.89
C ASP A 112 12.08 8.09 6.38
N GLN A 113 11.75 7.69 7.62
CA GLN A 113 12.17 6.40 8.17
C GLN A 113 11.52 5.23 7.42
N LEU A 114 10.21 5.28 7.17
CA LEU A 114 9.50 4.23 6.45
C LEU A 114 9.96 4.10 5.00
N LEU A 115 10.21 5.20 4.30
CA LEU A 115 10.74 5.16 2.94
C LEU A 115 12.09 4.43 2.90
N LYS A 116 12.98 4.73 3.86
CA LYS A 116 14.26 4.03 3.94
C LYS A 116 14.10 2.54 4.26
N ILE A 117 13.25 2.19 5.21
CA ILE A 117 12.99 0.80 5.59
C ILE A 117 12.39 0.03 4.40
N PHE A 118 11.50 0.67 3.66
CA PHE A 118 10.88 0.10 2.48
C PHE A 118 11.93 -0.18 1.39
N ASP A 119 12.80 0.78 1.10
CA ASP A 119 13.89 0.61 0.13
C ASP A 119 14.86 -0.49 0.56
N ASP A 120 15.23 -0.56 1.85
CA ASP A 120 16.08 -1.61 2.39
C ASP A 120 15.43 -3.01 2.22
N ALA A 121 14.12 -3.13 2.47
CA ALA A 121 13.38 -4.37 2.28
C ALA A 121 13.26 -4.77 0.80
N VAL A 122 12.95 -3.82 -0.08
CA VAL A 122 12.90 -4.05 -1.53
C VAL A 122 14.27 -4.48 -2.07
N GLY A 123 15.36 -3.96 -1.50
CA GLY A 123 16.73 -4.31 -1.86
C GLY A 123 17.09 -5.80 -1.69
N CYS A 124 16.37 -6.54 -0.84
CA CYS A 124 16.57 -7.99 -0.68
C CYS A 124 15.75 -8.84 -1.67
N VAL A 125 14.79 -8.24 -2.39
CA VAL A 125 13.83 -8.97 -3.24
C VAL A 125 14.48 -9.43 -4.55
N ARG A 126 14.71 -10.74 -4.67
CA ARG A 126 15.25 -11.38 -5.88
C ARG A 126 14.98 -12.87 -5.86
N ASP A 127 15.13 -13.51 -7.01
CA ASP A 127 15.05 -14.98 -7.10
C ASP A 127 16.06 -15.65 -6.15
N GLY A 128 15.59 -16.67 -5.44
CA GLY A 128 16.39 -17.43 -4.48
C GLY A 128 16.54 -16.81 -3.09
N ALA A 129 16.17 -15.55 -2.87
CA ALA A 129 16.23 -14.93 -1.56
C ALA A 129 15.17 -15.52 -0.60
N PRO A 130 15.49 -15.67 0.71
CA PRO A 130 14.53 -16.17 1.69
C PRO A 130 13.31 -15.23 1.82
N LEU A 131 12.09 -15.79 1.83
CA LEU A 131 10.85 -15.01 2.01
C LEU A 131 10.81 -14.28 3.35
N GLY A 132 11.32 -14.87 4.43
CA GLY A 132 11.35 -14.26 5.76
C GLY A 132 12.31 -13.08 5.89
N GLU A 133 13.18 -12.85 4.92
CA GLU A 133 14.15 -11.74 4.98
C GLU A 133 13.48 -10.36 4.92
N ILE A 134 12.39 -10.25 4.14
CA ILE A 134 11.59 -9.02 4.06
C ILE A 134 11.07 -8.64 5.47
N ASP A 135 10.43 -9.59 6.16
CA ASP A 135 9.88 -9.36 7.52
C ASP A 135 10.98 -9.01 8.53
N ARG A 136 12.11 -9.69 8.45
CA ARG A 136 13.26 -9.42 9.31
C ARG A 136 13.79 -8.00 9.15
N ILE A 137 13.97 -7.54 7.90
CA ILE A 137 14.47 -6.19 7.60
C ILE A 137 13.47 -5.12 8.07
N ILE A 138 12.20 -5.28 7.73
CA ILE A 138 11.15 -4.31 8.09
C ILE A 138 11.03 -4.17 9.60
N ARG A 139 10.90 -5.26 10.34
CA ARG A 139 10.75 -5.19 11.80
C ARG A 139 12.00 -4.64 12.49
N ALA A 140 13.19 -5.09 12.10
CA ALA A 140 14.42 -4.54 12.63
C ALA A 140 14.57 -3.03 12.36
N GLY A 141 14.20 -2.58 11.16
CA GLY A 141 14.22 -1.16 10.82
C GLY A 141 13.22 -0.33 11.63
N ILE A 142 12.00 -0.83 11.80
CA ILE A 142 10.94 -0.18 12.57
C ILE A 142 11.29 -0.14 14.08
N ASP A 143 11.85 -1.23 14.64
CA ASP A 143 12.33 -1.25 16.01
C ASP A 143 13.46 -0.22 16.24
N ALA A 144 14.42 -0.15 15.31
CA ALA A 144 15.51 0.83 15.34
C ALA A 144 15.02 2.27 15.18
N ALA A 145 13.91 2.49 14.48
CA ALA A 145 13.26 3.79 14.34
C ALA A 145 12.49 4.24 15.60
N GLY A 146 12.39 3.39 16.62
CA GLY A 146 11.77 3.70 17.90
C GLY A 146 10.31 3.22 18.04
N TYR A 147 9.86 2.31 17.19
CA TYR A 147 8.50 1.77 17.22
C TYR A 147 8.51 0.23 17.41
N PRO A 148 9.00 -0.28 18.54
CA PRO A 148 9.17 -1.72 18.74
C PRO A 148 7.84 -2.48 18.70
N GLY A 149 7.88 -3.67 18.10
CA GLY A 149 6.71 -4.54 17.98
C GLY A 149 5.74 -4.17 16.86
N GLN A 150 6.07 -3.20 16.03
CA GLN A 150 5.28 -2.81 14.85
C GLN A 150 5.81 -3.50 13.56
N PRO A 151 4.97 -3.63 12.52
CA PRO A 151 3.51 -3.56 12.58
C PRO A 151 2.90 -4.82 13.21
N SER A 152 1.62 -4.73 13.61
CA SER A 152 0.87 -5.87 14.16
C SER A 152 0.36 -6.85 13.09
N HIS A 153 0.47 -6.49 11.81
CA HIS A 153 0.09 -7.31 10.66
C HIS A 153 1.31 -7.94 9.96
N PRO A 154 1.13 -8.93 9.07
CA PRO A 154 2.17 -9.39 8.15
C PRO A 154 2.69 -8.22 7.30
N VAL A 155 3.96 -8.29 6.90
CA VAL A 155 4.61 -7.20 6.16
C VAL A 155 4.75 -7.47 4.67
N GLY A 156 4.11 -8.52 4.18
CA GLY A 156 4.07 -8.86 2.77
C GLY A 156 3.43 -10.21 2.48
N HIS A 157 2.90 -10.34 1.29
CA HIS A 157 2.20 -11.53 0.81
C HIS A 157 2.24 -11.61 -0.72
N GLY A 158 1.87 -12.77 -1.26
CA GLY A 158 1.65 -12.95 -2.68
C GLY A 158 0.40 -12.20 -3.15
N VAL A 159 0.44 -11.74 -4.38
CA VAL A 159 -0.68 -11.08 -5.08
C VAL A 159 -0.81 -11.69 -6.48
N GLY A 160 -2.03 -12.03 -6.88
CA GLY A 160 -2.26 -12.64 -8.19
C GLY A 160 -3.73 -12.80 -8.51
N ALA A 161 -4.22 -14.04 -8.50
CA ALA A 161 -5.65 -14.33 -8.67
C ALA A 161 -6.48 -13.94 -7.43
N ARG A 162 -5.81 -13.60 -6.34
CA ARG A 162 -6.39 -13.03 -5.12
C ARG A 162 -5.58 -11.80 -4.72
N ALA A 163 -6.21 -10.87 -4.00
CA ALA A 163 -5.50 -9.74 -3.40
C ALA A 163 -4.46 -10.23 -2.40
N HIS A 164 -4.83 -11.22 -1.57
CA HIS A 164 -3.94 -11.92 -0.66
C HIS A 164 -3.86 -13.40 -1.01
N GLU A 165 -2.67 -13.87 -1.34
CA GLU A 165 -2.39 -15.30 -1.58
C GLU A 165 -0.99 -15.68 -1.09
N PRO A 166 -0.70 -16.98 -0.85
CA PRO A 166 0.67 -17.40 -0.56
C PRO A 166 1.64 -17.04 -1.69
N PRO A 167 2.93 -16.83 -1.37
CA PRO A 167 3.54 -16.95 -0.04
C PRO A 167 3.33 -15.71 0.83
N TYR A 168 3.37 -15.90 2.16
CA TYR A 168 3.36 -14.80 3.12
C TYR A 168 4.78 -14.54 3.61
N SER A 169 5.16 -13.26 3.69
CA SER A 169 6.44 -12.86 4.24
C SER A 169 6.35 -12.75 5.77
N HIS A 170 6.92 -13.72 6.45
CA HIS A 170 7.07 -13.77 7.90
C HIS A 170 8.41 -14.42 8.22
N GLN A 171 9.11 -13.96 9.27
CA GLN A 171 10.45 -14.47 9.61
C GLN A 171 10.51 -15.99 9.82
N ALA A 172 9.40 -16.63 10.18
CA ALA A 172 9.30 -18.10 10.30
C ALA A 172 8.90 -18.78 8.97
N THR A 173 8.68 -18.02 7.89
CA THR A 173 8.28 -18.62 6.62
C THR A 173 9.46 -19.35 5.99
N LEU A 174 9.28 -20.64 5.79
CA LEU A 174 10.22 -21.48 5.02
C LEU A 174 9.96 -21.30 3.53
N GLY A 175 11.05 -21.18 2.76
CA GLY A 175 10.98 -21.04 1.32
C GLY A 175 11.70 -19.81 0.82
N VAL A 176 11.76 -19.71 -0.50
CA VAL A 176 12.49 -18.65 -1.19
C VAL A 176 11.62 -17.99 -2.24
N MET A 177 11.91 -16.75 -2.52
CA MET A 177 11.32 -15.98 -3.63
C MET A 177 11.66 -16.64 -4.96
N ARG A 178 10.75 -16.57 -5.94
CA ARG A 178 10.98 -17.10 -7.29
C ARG A 178 10.60 -16.08 -8.34
N SER A 179 11.41 -16.03 -9.39
CA SER A 179 11.10 -15.24 -10.60
C SER A 179 9.69 -15.52 -11.09
N GLY A 180 8.93 -14.47 -11.38
CA GLY A 180 7.52 -14.52 -11.79
C GLY A 180 6.52 -14.38 -10.64
N MET A 181 6.93 -14.52 -9.37
CA MET A 181 6.07 -14.17 -8.25
C MET A 181 5.86 -12.64 -8.20
N VAL A 182 4.69 -12.23 -7.74
CA VAL A 182 4.41 -10.85 -7.36
C VAL A 182 4.11 -10.81 -5.87
N LEU A 183 4.83 -9.95 -5.15
CA LEU A 183 4.66 -9.75 -3.72
C LEU A 183 4.22 -8.32 -3.43
N ALA A 184 3.25 -8.16 -2.55
CA ALA A 184 3.03 -6.92 -1.81
C ALA A 184 4.07 -6.83 -0.69
N ILE A 185 4.60 -5.63 -0.44
CA ILE A 185 5.51 -5.34 0.67
C ILE A 185 4.98 -4.09 1.37
N GLU A 186 4.70 -4.19 2.68
CA GLU A 186 3.84 -3.24 3.38
C GLU A 186 4.34 -2.84 4.78
N PRO A 187 5.50 -2.16 4.91
CA PRO A 187 5.91 -1.62 6.20
C PRO A 187 4.93 -0.56 6.70
N GLY A 188 4.55 -0.65 7.97
CA GLY A 188 3.64 0.29 8.60
C GLY A 188 3.96 0.52 10.08
N VAL A 189 3.63 1.70 10.57
CA VAL A 189 3.72 2.07 11.98
C VAL A 189 2.41 2.73 12.38
N TYR A 190 1.86 2.29 13.50
CA TYR A 190 0.58 2.75 14.03
C TYR A 190 0.68 2.95 15.53
N TRP A 191 0.00 3.95 16.07
CA TRP A 191 -0.05 4.16 17.52
C TRP A 191 -1.44 4.59 17.98
N GLU A 192 -1.83 4.05 19.10
CA GLU A 192 -3.13 4.32 19.69
C GLU A 192 -3.31 5.82 19.99
N GLY A 193 -4.44 6.37 19.57
CA GLY A 193 -4.78 7.78 19.77
C GLY A 193 -4.07 8.76 18.86
N GLY A 194 -3.15 8.30 18.01
CA GLY A 194 -2.36 9.17 17.12
C GLY A 194 -2.61 8.95 15.64
N GLY A 195 -2.62 7.73 15.16
CA GLY A 195 -2.73 7.42 13.73
C GLY A 195 -1.66 6.47 13.25
N GLY A 196 -1.07 6.74 12.10
CA GLY A 196 -0.02 5.90 11.53
C GLY A 196 0.31 6.25 10.09
N LEU A 197 1.22 5.48 9.52
CA LEU A 197 1.54 5.45 8.09
C LEU A 197 1.81 4.01 7.67
N ARG A 198 1.42 3.64 6.46
CA ARG A 198 1.82 2.42 5.76
C ARG A 198 2.21 2.76 4.33
N LEU A 199 3.31 2.21 3.88
CA LEU A 199 3.70 2.19 2.49
C LEU A 199 3.45 0.78 1.97
N GLU A 200 2.91 0.64 0.78
CA GLU A 200 2.73 -0.66 0.17
C GLU A 200 2.78 -0.58 -1.34
N ASP A 201 3.46 -1.57 -1.93
CA ASP A 201 3.51 -1.71 -3.37
C ASP A 201 3.68 -3.16 -3.81
N ASN A 202 3.36 -3.43 -5.08
CA ASN A 202 3.51 -4.73 -5.70
C ASN A 202 4.83 -4.82 -6.48
N PHE A 203 5.60 -5.87 -6.21
CA PHE A 203 6.91 -6.12 -6.83
C PHE A 203 6.92 -7.44 -7.58
N LEU A 204 7.15 -7.38 -8.89
CA LEU A 204 7.42 -8.56 -9.70
C LEU A 204 8.86 -9.00 -9.49
N ILE A 205 9.06 -10.22 -9.01
CA ILE A 205 10.38 -10.81 -8.80
C ILE A 205 10.97 -11.21 -10.15
N THR A 206 12.23 -10.82 -10.37
CA THR A 206 13.03 -11.15 -11.55
C THR A 206 14.27 -11.94 -11.14
N ALA A 207 15.03 -12.44 -12.11
CA ALA A 207 16.27 -13.18 -11.84
C ALA A 207 17.31 -12.36 -11.06
N GLY A 208 17.40 -11.05 -11.30
CA GLY A 208 18.43 -10.18 -10.72
C GLY A 208 17.92 -9.16 -9.70
N GLY A 209 16.63 -9.18 -9.35
CA GLY A 209 16.03 -8.20 -8.45
C GLY A 209 14.51 -8.22 -8.54
N CYS A 210 13.90 -7.04 -8.48
CA CYS A 210 12.45 -6.90 -8.66
C CYS A 210 12.08 -5.65 -9.46
N GLU A 211 10.86 -5.62 -9.95
CA GLU A 211 10.25 -4.49 -10.64
C GLU A 211 9.03 -4.03 -9.86
N LYS A 212 9.03 -2.77 -9.46
CA LYS A 212 7.85 -2.11 -8.90
C LYS A 212 6.79 -1.95 -9.99
N LEU A 213 5.56 -2.40 -9.72
CA LEU A 213 4.49 -2.41 -10.73
C LEU A 213 3.66 -1.15 -10.76
N CYS A 214 3.52 -0.44 -9.64
CA CYS A 214 2.76 0.80 -9.57
C CYS A 214 3.68 2.02 -9.76
N SER A 215 3.25 2.96 -10.61
CA SER A 215 3.99 4.20 -10.88
C SER A 215 3.69 5.32 -9.89
N TYR A 216 2.64 5.20 -9.06
CA TYR A 216 2.30 6.23 -8.08
C TYR A 216 3.39 6.32 -7.00
N PRO A 217 3.85 7.53 -6.63
CA PRO A 217 4.95 7.69 -5.68
C PRO A 217 4.57 7.25 -4.25
N ASP A 218 5.56 6.74 -3.50
CA ASP A 218 5.41 6.43 -2.08
C ASP A 218 5.59 7.67 -1.22
N ASP A 219 6.42 8.63 -1.68
CA ASP A 219 6.55 9.93 -1.05
C ASP A 219 5.40 10.85 -1.50
N PHE A 220 4.36 10.93 -0.69
CA PHE A 220 3.14 11.69 -0.98
C PHE A 220 3.24 13.19 -0.66
N ARG A 221 4.43 13.67 -0.31
CA ARG A 221 4.74 15.11 -0.16
C ARG A 221 5.01 15.79 -1.50
N ARG A 222 5.11 15.01 -2.59
CA ARG A 222 5.48 15.47 -3.94
C ARG A 222 4.27 15.68 -4.84
#